data_780b7d103e8d9aed98bb4bbc0fa9ef2d
#
_entry.id   780b7d103e8d9aed98bb4bbc0fa9ef2d
#
_cell.length_a   1.000
_cell.length_b   1.000
_cell.length_c   1.000
_cell.angle_alpha   90.00
_cell.angle_beta   90.00
_cell.angle_gamma   90.00
#
_symmetry.space_group_name_H-M   'P 1'
#
loop_
_entity.id
_entity.type
_entity.pdbx_description
1 polymer ?
#
loop_
_entity_poly.entity_id
_entity_poly.type
_entity_poly.pdbx_seq_one_letter_code
_entity_poly.pdbx_strand_id
1 'polypeptide(L)'
;EINDFLKKVISKKNFITNSSIKIKDYILDKNEKKLTKNNLFVIVTEKEIQLLELLSRSKINISKKEILISVWNYSSDADTHTVETHIYRLRKKIKNTFSDDNFIKNNEEGYLL
;
A
#
# COMPACT_ATOMS: atom_id res chain seq x y z
N GLU A 1 -25.33 -21.41 20.65
CA GLU A 1 -24.96 -20.03 21.01
C GLU A 1 -23.45 -19.86 21.13
N ILE A 2 -22.82 -20.73 21.89
CA ILE A 2 -21.36 -20.69 22.03
C ILE A 2 -20.69 -20.89 20.66
N ASN A 3 -21.23 -21.82 19.88
CA ASN A 3 -20.73 -22.07 18.53
C ASN A 3 -20.90 -20.85 17.62
N ASP A 4 -22.04 -20.16 17.73
CA ASP A 4 -22.29 -18.95 16.95
C ASP A 4 -21.34 -17.82 17.34
N PHE A 5 -21.07 -17.70 18.63
CA PHE A 5 -20.12 -16.72 19.13
C PHE A 5 -18.72 -17.01 18.58
N LEU A 6 -18.29 -18.25 18.63
CA LEU A 6 -16.98 -18.64 18.09
C LEU A 6 -16.88 -18.41 16.60
N LYS A 7 -17.96 -18.70 15.87
CA LYS A 7 -18.00 -18.44 14.43
C LYS A 7 -17.82 -16.96 14.13
N LYS A 8 -18.49 -16.10 14.89
CA LYS A 8 -18.36 -14.66 14.70
C LYS A 8 -16.94 -14.19 14.97
N VAL A 9 -16.30 -14.68 16.01
CA VAL A 9 -14.93 -14.33 16.35
C VAL A 9 -13.99 -14.78 15.24
N ILE A 10 -14.13 -16.00 14.76
CA ILE A 10 -13.32 -16.55 13.68
C ILE A 10 -13.51 -15.75 12.41
N SER A 11 -14.76 -15.45 12.05
CA SER A 11 -15.06 -14.65 10.86
C SER A 11 -14.43 -13.25 10.94
N LYS A 12 -14.52 -12.62 12.09
CA LYS A 12 -13.92 -11.31 12.31
C LYS A 12 -12.40 -11.37 12.17
N LYS A 13 -11.78 -12.38 12.73
CA LYS A 13 -10.34 -12.60 12.61
C LYS A 13 -9.94 -12.82 11.16
N ASN A 14 -10.69 -13.63 10.42
CA ASN A 14 -10.44 -13.87 9.01
C ASN A 14 -10.59 -12.58 8.20
N PHE A 15 -11.59 -11.78 8.51
CA PHE A 15 -11.80 -10.50 7.84
C PHE A 15 -10.59 -9.58 8.06
N ILE A 16 -10.09 -9.46 9.28
CA ILE A 16 -8.91 -8.66 9.58
C ILE A 16 -7.69 -9.20 8.83
N THR A 17 -7.51 -10.51 8.81
CA THR A 17 -6.41 -11.14 8.09
C THR A 17 -6.49 -10.84 6.60
N ASN A 18 -7.69 -10.89 6.01
CA ASN A 18 -7.90 -10.61 4.60
C ASN A 18 -7.71 -9.14 4.25
N SER A 19 -7.92 -8.24 5.21
CA SER A 19 -7.75 -6.82 4.99
C SER A 19 -6.34 -6.33 5.32
N SER A 20 -5.46 -7.21 5.77
CA SER A 20 -4.07 -6.88 6.10
C SER A 20 -3.13 -7.54 5.13
N ILE A 21 -2.14 -6.78 4.66
CA ILE A 21 -1.12 -7.25 3.72
C ILE A 21 0.25 -7.01 4.34
N LYS A 22 1.09 -8.03 4.30
CA LYS A 22 2.48 -7.87 4.72
C LYS A 22 3.29 -7.33 3.55
N ILE A 23 3.95 -6.20 3.75
CA ILE A 23 4.79 -5.55 2.74
C ILE A 23 6.17 -5.32 3.36
N LYS A 24 7.16 -6.12 2.95
CA LYS A 24 8.48 -6.12 3.59
C LYS A 24 8.30 -6.36 5.09
N ASP A 25 8.79 -5.46 5.94
CA ASP A 25 8.64 -5.55 7.40
C ASP A 25 7.42 -4.79 7.91
N TYR A 26 6.58 -4.31 6.99
CA TYR A 26 5.41 -3.51 7.32
C TYR A 26 4.15 -4.33 7.20
N ILE A 27 3.10 -3.88 7.89
CA ILE A 27 1.77 -4.43 7.74
C ILE A 27 0.84 -3.31 7.31
N LEU A 28 0.21 -3.50 6.16
CA LEU A 28 -0.77 -2.56 5.64
C LEU A 28 -2.15 -3.05 6.03
N ASP A 29 -2.82 -2.31 6.91
CA ASP A 29 -4.20 -2.57 7.29
C ASP A 29 -5.11 -1.73 6.41
N LYS A 30 -5.76 -2.37 5.44
CA LYS A 30 -6.62 -1.68 4.49
C LYS A 30 -7.90 -1.17 5.13
N ASN A 31 -8.36 -1.86 6.17
CA ASN A 31 -9.59 -1.48 6.85
C ASN A 31 -9.38 -0.23 7.70
N GLU A 32 -8.30 -0.19 8.46
CA GLU A 32 -7.94 0.96 9.31
C GLU A 32 -7.17 2.04 8.54
N LYS A 33 -6.74 1.73 7.31
CA LYS A 33 -5.93 2.62 6.47
C LYS A 33 -4.64 3.06 7.17
N LYS A 34 -3.93 2.07 7.68
CA LYS A 34 -2.67 2.27 8.41
C LYS A 34 -1.57 1.40 7.86
N LEU A 35 -0.38 1.96 7.76
CA LEU A 35 0.84 1.20 7.51
C LEU A 35 1.63 1.17 8.82
N THR A 36 1.90 -0.02 9.33
CA THR A 36 2.45 -0.22 10.67
C THR A 36 3.78 -0.96 10.62
N LYS A 37 4.71 -0.54 11.47
CA LYS A 37 5.96 -1.25 11.71
C LYS A 37 6.47 -0.90 13.12
N ASN A 38 6.82 -1.92 13.92
CA ASN A 38 7.45 -1.71 15.23
C ASN A 38 6.68 -0.74 16.15
N ASN A 39 5.38 -0.90 16.26
CA ASN A 39 4.50 -0.07 17.08
C ASN A 39 4.32 1.36 16.60
N LEU A 40 4.87 1.70 15.45
CA LEU A 40 4.65 2.98 14.79
C LEU A 40 3.69 2.78 13.62
N PHE A 41 2.94 3.80 13.28
CA PHE A 41 2.06 3.73 12.12
C PHE A 41 1.91 5.08 11.46
N VAL A 42 1.53 5.05 10.19
CA VAL A 42 1.09 6.24 9.44
C VAL A 42 -0.28 5.96 8.85
N ILE A 43 -1.08 6.99 8.74
CA ILE A 43 -2.37 6.91 8.05
C ILE A 43 -2.10 7.03 6.55
N VAL A 44 -2.71 6.15 5.78
CA VAL A 44 -2.57 6.16 4.33
C VAL A 44 -3.93 6.39 3.68
N THR A 45 -3.90 7.00 2.51
CA THR A 45 -5.12 7.26 1.74
C THR A 45 -5.51 6.03 0.94
N GLU A 46 -6.74 6.05 0.42
CA GLU A 46 -7.22 4.97 -0.44
C GLU A 46 -6.32 4.76 -1.65
N LYS A 47 -5.87 5.82 -2.27
CA LYS A 47 -4.97 5.73 -3.43
C LYS A 47 -3.59 5.21 -3.05
N GLU A 48 -3.11 5.59 -1.88
CA GLU A 48 -1.85 5.05 -1.36
C GLU A 48 -1.95 3.55 -1.08
N ILE A 49 -3.09 3.09 -0.57
CA ILE A 49 -3.35 1.67 -0.36
C ILE A 49 -3.32 0.92 -1.70
N GLN A 50 -4.04 1.43 -2.71
CA GLN A 50 -4.06 0.81 -4.03
C GLN A 50 -2.66 0.77 -4.65
N LEU A 51 -1.90 1.83 -4.49
CA LEU A 51 -0.53 1.90 -4.98
C LEU A 51 0.36 0.86 -4.29
N LEU A 52 0.28 0.77 -2.98
CA LEU A 52 1.07 -0.19 -2.21
C LEU A 52 0.70 -1.63 -2.55
N GLU A 53 -0.58 -1.92 -2.73
CA GLU A 53 -1.02 -3.25 -3.15
C GLU A 53 -0.46 -3.61 -4.53
N LEU A 54 -0.54 -2.69 -5.47
CA LEU A 54 -0.04 -2.91 -6.81
C LEU A 54 1.46 -3.21 -6.80
N LEU A 55 2.23 -2.39 -6.10
CA LEU A 55 3.68 -2.58 -6.01
C LEU A 55 4.04 -3.86 -5.27
N SER A 56 3.28 -4.22 -4.24
CA SER A 56 3.56 -5.43 -3.46
C SER A 56 3.34 -6.72 -4.25
N ARG A 57 2.45 -6.70 -5.23
CA ARG A 57 2.16 -7.87 -6.07
C ARG A 57 3.19 -8.05 -7.17
N SER A 58 3.94 -7.04 -7.49
CA SER A 58 4.88 -7.07 -8.60
C SER A 58 6.29 -7.42 -8.11
N LYS A 59 6.96 -8.26 -8.88
CA LYS A 59 8.37 -8.60 -8.63
C LYS A 59 9.30 -7.81 -9.54
N ILE A 60 8.74 -7.01 -10.43
CA ILE A 60 9.49 -6.18 -11.35
C ILE A 60 9.00 -4.75 -11.22
N ASN A 61 9.77 -3.81 -11.76
CA ASN A 61 9.38 -2.41 -11.75
C ASN A 61 8.09 -2.20 -12.52
N ILE A 62 7.23 -1.32 -11.99
CA ILE A 62 5.99 -0.94 -12.66
C ILE A 62 6.15 0.49 -13.15
N SER A 63 5.88 0.72 -14.44
CA SER A 63 6.03 2.04 -15.03
C SER A 63 5.01 3.03 -14.45
N LYS A 64 5.34 4.31 -14.52
CA LYS A 64 4.44 5.37 -14.08
C LYS A 64 3.10 5.31 -14.80
N LYS A 65 3.12 5.01 -16.09
CA LYS A 65 1.91 4.90 -16.91
C LYS A 65 1.03 3.76 -16.45
N GLU A 66 1.62 2.61 -16.17
CA GLU A 66 0.86 1.46 -15.64
C GLU A 66 0.23 1.77 -14.30
N ILE A 67 0.96 2.43 -13.43
CA ILE A 67 0.45 2.85 -12.13
C ILE A 67 -0.72 3.82 -12.31
N LEU A 68 -0.57 4.79 -13.20
CA LEU A 68 -1.60 5.79 -13.46
C LEU A 68 -2.89 5.14 -13.95
N ILE A 69 -2.78 4.18 -14.85
CA ILE A 69 -3.93 3.45 -15.38
C ILE A 69 -4.56 2.58 -14.29
N SER A 70 -3.75 1.82 -13.56
CA SER A 70 -4.23 0.84 -12.60
C SER A 70 -4.84 1.46 -11.35
N VAL A 71 -4.26 2.55 -10.85
CA VAL A 71 -4.69 3.17 -9.59
C VAL A 71 -5.68 4.30 -9.82
N TRP A 72 -5.45 5.12 -10.83
CA TRP A 72 -6.26 6.30 -11.09
C TRP A 72 -7.21 6.15 -12.27
N ASN A 73 -7.12 5.05 -13.00
CA ASN A 73 -7.99 4.78 -14.12
C ASN A 73 -7.88 5.81 -15.25
N TYR A 74 -6.74 6.47 -15.36
CA TYR A 74 -6.51 7.47 -16.40
C TYR A 74 -6.05 6.78 -17.68
N SER A 75 -6.17 7.47 -18.80
CA SER A 75 -5.66 6.96 -20.07
C SER A 75 -4.14 6.99 -20.08
N SER A 76 -3.54 6.19 -20.97
CA SER A 76 -2.09 6.14 -21.12
C SER A 76 -1.48 7.46 -21.60
N ASP A 77 -2.31 8.37 -22.12
CA ASP A 77 -1.86 9.69 -22.59
C ASP A 77 -1.84 10.73 -21.47
N ALA A 78 -2.37 10.40 -20.30
CA ALA A 78 -2.42 11.33 -19.19
C ALA A 78 -1.02 11.58 -18.62
N ASP A 79 -0.86 12.74 -17.97
CA ASP A 79 0.38 13.13 -17.35
C ASP A 79 0.69 12.27 -16.13
N THR A 80 1.88 11.68 -16.09
CA THR A 80 2.31 10.83 -14.99
C THR A 80 2.69 11.60 -13.73
N HIS A 81 2.61 12.92 -13.76
CA HIS A 81 2.96 13.78 -12.63
C HIS A 81 2.15 13.44 -11.37
N THR A 82 0.90 13.03 -11.54
CA THR A 82 0.05 12.57 -10.43
C THR A 82 0.72 11.43 -9.66
N VAL A 83 1.27 10.45 -10.38
CA VAL A 83 1.97 9.31 -9.77
C VAL A 83 3.19 9.80 -8.99
N GLU A 84 4.00 10.64 -9.61
CA GLU A 84 5.21 11.16 -8.98
C GLU A 84 4.91 11.90 -7.68
N THR A 85 3.88 12.73 -7.70
CA THR A 85 3.46 13.50 -6.52
C THR A 85 3.02 12.60 -5.38
N HIS A 86 2.20 11.59 -5.69
CA HIS A 86 1.71 10.67 -4.68
C HIS A 86 2.82 9.81 -4.08
N ILE A 87 3.74 9.34 -4.91
CA ILE A 87 4.87 8.55 -4.43
C ILE A 87 5.80 9.42 -3.57
N TYR A 88 6.04 10.65 -3.97
CA TYR A 88 6.84 11.57 -3.16
C TYR A 88 6.25 11.76 -1.76
N ARG A 89 4.94 12.00 -1.69
CA ARG A 89 4.25 12.21 -0.42
C ARG A 89 4.29 10.94 0.45
N LEU A 90 4.08 9.80 -0.17
CA LEU A 90 4.10 8.52 0.54
C LEU A 90 5.49 8.21 1.09
N ARG A 91 6.53 8.40 0.28
CA ARG A 91 7.90 8.24 0.72
C ARG A 91 8.23 9.15 1.91
N LYS A 92 7.77 10.39 1.85
CA LYS A 92 7.99 11.36 2.91
C LYS A 92 7.34 10.93 4.22
N LYS A 93 6.10 10.45 4.16
CA LYS A 93 5.41 9.89 5.33
C LYS A 93 6.21 8.76 5.96
N ILE A 94 6.65 7.84 5.14
CA ILE A 94 7.36 6.64 5.61
C ILE A 94 8.70 7.03 6.21
N LYS A 95 9.43 7.90 5.55
CA LYS A 95 10.70 8.39 6.06
C LYS A 95 10.55 9.11 7.41
N ASN A 96 9.57 9.99 7.50
CA ASN A 96 9.37 10.78 8.72
C ASN A 96 8.97 9.92 9.92
N THR A 97 8.21 8.86 9.70
CA THR A 97 7.72 8.02 10.78
C THR A 97 8.65 6.85 11.09
N PHE A 98 9.19 6.20 10.06
CA PHE A 98 9.95 4.96 10.20
C PHE A 98 11.43 5.13 9.93
N SER A 99 11.87 6.30 9.51
CA SER A 99 13.27 6.56 9.11
C SER A 99 13.75 5.65 7.99
N ASP A 100 12.84 5.29 7.09
CA ASP A 100 13.11 4.37 5.98
C ASP A 100 13.11 5.15 4.66
N ASP A 101 14.30 5.28 4.07
CA ASP A 101 14.50 5.98 2.80
C ASP A 101 14.37 5.07 1.59
N ASN A 102 14.31 3.75 1.81
CA ASN A 102 14.42 2.76 0.73
C ASN A 102 13.17 1.93 0.55
N PHE A 103 12.05 2.35 1.10
CA PHE A 103 10.81 1.59 1.04
C PHE A 103 10.34 1.42 -0.41
N ILE A 104 10.28 2.52 -1.15
CA ILE A 104 9.91 2.49 -2.58
C ILE A 104 11.15 2.87 -3.39
N LYS A 105 11.57 1.96 -4.25
CA LYS A 105 12.72 2.17 -5.13
C LYS A 105 12.24 2.59 -6.50
N ASN A 106 13.06 3.38 -7.19
CA ASN A 106 12.75 3.75 -8.56
C ASN A 106 13.99 3.70 -9.42
N ASN A 107 13.77 3.43 -10.70
CA ASN A 107 14.79 3.51 -11.73
C ASN A 107 14.14 4.03 -13.01
N GLU A 108 14.84 3.93 -14.14
CA GLU A 108 14.33 4.41 -15.41
C GLU A 108 13.06 3.69 -15.86
N GLU A 109 12.87 2.45 -15.40
CA GLU A 109 11.72 1.63 -15.80
C GLU A 109 10.48 1.88 -14.96
N GLY A 110 10.64 2.44 -13.76
CA GLY A 110 9.50 2.69 -12.88
C GLY A 110 9.81 2.50 -11.41
N TYR A 111 8.83 1.99 -10.67
CA TYR A 111 8.90 1.85 -9.22
C TYR A 111 8.79 0.40 -8.78
N LEU A 112 9.42 0.10 -7.64
CA LEU A 112 9.48 -1.25 -7.07
C LEU A 112 9.61 -1.14 -5.55
N LEU A 113 9.02 -2.09 -4.82
CA LEU A 113 9.26 -2.19 -3.37
C LEU A 113 10.53 -2.97 -3.06
#